data_324ede69c1a41fb5305f7751d249c65a
#
_entry.id   324ede69c1a41fb5305f7751d249c65a
#
_cell.length_a   1.000
_cell.length_b   1.000
_cell.length_c   1.000
_cell.angle_alpha   90.00
_cell.angle_beta   90.00
_cell.angle_gamma   90.00
#
_symmetry.space_group_name_H-M   'P 1'
#
loop_
_entity.id
_entity.type
_entity.pdbx_description
1 polymer ?
#
loop_
_entity_poly.entity_id
_entity_poly.type
_entity_poly.pdbx_seq_one_letter_code
_entity_poly.pdbx_strand_id
1 'polypeptide(L)'
;MKQIKMLMLAAMAFIASVTFTACSDDDKDNGGATPESNYQRYQKIVNETVNKSKKSDKVILLVAFGSTWEQAYDTFDKVVADYQSNFSGWDVYLSFSSAICINNARAGENVAPKDYYDPEHWLTAIGLAGYKQIVVQSLQVIPGEEYRRVRDSYVKDFMNNRNSDFTDAYMKSIDRQVVVGTPLMAELSDAVNLAQTLNKESDVKAAVQQGIVAFMGHGNPEGYDYYGGNIRYLQLENALREISKDYYVGTVDMDDTYAANVLDHIAGKDAQYFVGDRAIEVSYEPNSNKTAQLFVLMSIAGDHAHNDMADPEDEESWYSLFNAAGIQTEAYETGFKEACWKQYKSGGEYIPGLAERSAVRKLWMNHTREAIAKLGTDEALSTPTTAPEE
;
A
#
# COMPACT_ATOMS: atom_id res chain seq x y z
N MET A 1 -2.70 -20.03 26.13
CA MET A 1 -1.92 -18.91 25.57
C MET A 1 -0.89 -19.29 24.48
N LYS A 2 -0.40 -20.52 24.33
CA LYS A 2 0.55 -20.91 23.24
C LYS A 2 -0.11 -21.44 21.96
N GLN A 3 -1.41 -21.67 21.93
CA GLN A 3 -2.10 -22.27 20.77
C GLN A 3 -2.77 -21.23 19.85
N ILE A 4 -3.01 -20.02 20.31
CA ILE A 4 -3.65 -18.95 19.51
C ILE A 4 -2.63 -18.25 18.61
N LYS A 5 -1.38 -18.06 19.06
CA LYS A 5 -0.29 -17.55 18.20
C LYS A 5 0.01 -18.42 16.97
N MET A 6 -0.39 -19.68 16.98
CA MET A 6 -0.16 -20.61 15.87
C MET A 6 -1.25 -20.52 14.78
N LEU A 7 -2.41 -19.92 15.05
CA LEU A 7 -3.47 -19.76 14.07
C LEU A 7 -3.33 -18.48 13.23
N MET A 8 -2.77 -17.40 13.78
CA MET A 8 -2.53 -16.16 13.02
C MET A 8 -1.30 -16.27 12.09
N LEU A 9 -0.24 -17.00 12.50
CA LEU A 9 0.86 -17.34 11.56
C LEU A 9 0.40 -18.24 10.41
N ALA A 10 -0.66 -19.04 10.58
CA ALA A 10 -1.19 -19.90 9.53
C ALA A 10 -1.96 -19.13 8.44
N ALA A 11 -2.52 -17.95 8.74
CA ALA A 11 -3.25 -17.13 7.76
C ALA A 11 -2.29 -16.40 6.80
N MET A 12 -1.09 -16.02 7.25
CA MET A 12 -0.08 -15.38 6.36
C MET A 12 0.76 -16.37 5.56
N ALA A 13 0.98 -17.59 6.06
CA ALA A 13 1.69 -18.64 5.31
C ALA A 13 0.90 -19.18 4.09
N PHE A 14 -0.40 -18.87 3.98
CA PHE A 14 -1.23 -19.31 2.85
C PHE A 14 -1.13 -18.42 1.60
N ILE A 15 -0.46 -17.25 1.69
CA ILE A 15 -0.31 -16.33 0.56
C ILE A 15 0.86 -16.73 -0.37
N ALA A 16 1.77 -17.58 0.06
CA ALA A 16 2.99 -17.90 -0.68
C ALA A 16 2.93 -19.15 -1.60
N SER A 17 1.81 -19.89 -1.65
CA SER A 17 1.75 -21.09 -2.47
C SER A 17 0.36 -21.38 -3.09
N VAL A 18 -0.18 -20.43 -3.82
CA VAL A 18 -1.16 -20.81 -4.85
C VAL A 18 -0.38 -20.99 -6.15
N THR A 19 0.29 -22.11 -6.25
CA THR A 19 0.59 -22.68 -7.56
C THR A 19 -0.76 -22.98 -8.22
N PHE A 20 -1.02 -22.34 -9.34
CA PHE A 20 -2.12 -22.72 -10.22
C PHE A 20 -1.91 -24.18 -10.66
N THR A 21 -2.46 -25.13 -9.91
CA THR A 21 -2.75 -26.45 -10.44
C THR A 21 -3.94 -26.30 -11.36
N ALA A 22 -3.68 -26.28 -12.65
CA ALA A 22 -4.72 -26.54 -13.63
C ALA A 22 -5.36 -27.89 -13.28
N CYS A 23 -6.62 -27.88 -12.91
CA CYS A 23 -7.43 -29.10 -12.85
C CYS A 23 -7.51 -29.65 -14.28
N SER A 24 -6.79 -30.73 -14.55
CA SER A 24 -7.06 -31.57 -15.67
C SER A 24 -8.29 -32.43 -15.31
N ASP A 25 -9.47 -32.02 -15.75
CA ASP A 25 -10.57 -32.95 -15.91
C ASP A 25 -10.46 -33.57 -17.30
N ASP A 26 -10.11 -34.86 -17.29
CA ASP A 26 -10.33 -35.75 -18.43
C ASP A 26 -11.85 -35.87 -18.69
N ASP A 27 -12.38 -35.15 -19.64
CA ASP A 27 -13.60 -35.49 -20.28
C ASP A 27 -13.54 -35.26 -21.80
N LYS A 28 -13.82 -36.33 -22.46
CA LYS A 28 -13.87 -36.66 -23.87
C LYS A 28 -14.42 -35.57 -24.79
N ASP A 29 -13.62 -35.30 -25.82
CA ASP A 29 -13.96 -34.98 -27.19
C ASP A 29 -15.47 -34.70 -27.47
N ASN A 30 -15.81 -33.43 -27.47
CA ASN A 30 -16.92 -32.87 -28.25
C ASN A 30 -16.40 -31.51 -28.74
N GLY A 31 -16.34 -31.28 -30.05
CA GLY A 31 -15.78 -30.10 -30.70
C GLY A 31 -16.42 -28.75 -30.35
N GLY A 32 -16.45 -28.42 -29.06
CA GLY A 32 -16.85 -27.15 -28.51
C GLY A 32 -15.58 -26.35 -28.16
N ALA A 33 -15.56 -25.07 -28.48
CA ALA A 33 -14.50 -24.15 -28.08
C ALA A 33 -14.24 -24.26 -26.57
N THR A 34 -12.98 -24.40 -26.14
CA THR A 34 -12.58 -24.40 -24.73
C THR A 34 -13.14 -23.14 -24.07
N PRO A 35 -13.86 -23.23 -22.94
CA PRO A 35 -14.39 -22.05 -22.28
C PRO A 35 -13.28 -21.04 -21.98
N GLU A 36 -13.54 -19.76 -22.26
CA GLU A 36 -12.61 -18.66 -21.96
C GLU A 36 -12.28 -18.65 -20.47
N SER A 37 -10.98 -18.67 -20.12
CA SER A 37 -10.54 -18.60 -18.73
C SER A 37 -10.88 -17.24 -18.10
N ASN A 38 -10.97 -17.18 -16.77
CA ASN A 38 -11.18 -15.92 -16.06
C ASN A 38 -10.08 -14.91 -16.41
N TYR A 39 -8.82 -15.35 -16.53
CA TYR A 39 -7.71 -14.51 -16.93
C TYR A 39 -7.94 -13.88 -18.31
N GLN A 40 -8.28 -14.69 -19.32
CA GLN A 40 -8.56 -14.20 -20.68
C GLN A 40 -9.72 -13.21 -20.71
N ARG A 41 -10.79 -13.50 -19.97
CA ARG A 41 -11.95 -12.60 -19.86
C ARG A 41 -11.56 -11.27 -19.24
N TYR A 42 -10.80 -11.28 -18.14
CA TYR A 42 -10.36 -10.06 -17.47
C TYR A 42 -9.37 -9.27 -18.35
N GLN A 43 -8.42 -9.95 -19.00
CA GLN A 43 -7.51 -9.30 -19.93
C GLN A 43 -8.26 -8.59 -21.06
N LYS A 44 -9.29 -9.21 -21.61
CA LYS A 44 -10.12 -8.60 -22.65
C LYS A 44 -10.81 -7.33 -22.16
N ILE A 45 -11.38 -7.34 -20.95
CA ILE A 45 -12.04 -6.18 -20.36
C ILE A 45 -11.03 -5.03 -20.16
N VAL A 46 -9.84 -5.32 -19.63
CA VAL A 46 -8.80 -4.30 -19.39
C VAL A 46 -8.30 -3.75 -20.74
N ASN A 47 -8.08 -4.61 -21.74
CA ASN A 47 -7.70 -4.18 -23.09
C ASN A 47 -8.73 -3.23 -23.71
N GLU A 48 -10.02 -3.56 -23.59
CA GLU A 48 -11.10 -2.69 -24.08
C GLU A 48 -11.15 -1.37 -23.32
N THR A 49 -10.95 -1.40 -22.01
CA THR A 49 -10.92 -0.21 -21.16
C THR A 49 -9.80 0.72 -21.58
N VAL A 50 -8.58 0.21 -21.74
CA VAL A 50 -7.41 0.98 -22.17
C VAL A 50 -7.64 1.54 -23.58
N ASN A 51 -8.06 0.73 -24.53
CA ASN A 51 -8.28 1.17 -25.90
C ASN A 51 -9.36 2.27 -26.03
N LYS A 52 -10.42 2.19 -25.22
CA LYS A 52 -11.49 3.21 -25.22
C LYS A 52 -11.07 4.51 -24.54
N SER A 53 -10.19 4.45 -23.53
CA SER A 53 -9.81 5.60 -22.70
C SER A 53 -8.48 6.24 -23.10
N LYS A 54 -7.68 5.60 -23.96
CA LYS A 54 -6.38 6.09 -24.41
C LYS A 54 -6.52 7.46 -25.11
N LYS A 55 -5.81 8.45 -24.59
CA LYS A 55 -5.74 9.82 -25.13
C LYS A 55 -4.29 10.28 -25.39
N SER A 56 -3.33 9.54 -24.87
CA SER A 56 -1.91 9.88 -24.91
C SER A 56 -1.07 8.65 -25.21
N ASP A 57 0.19 8.85 -25.60
CA ASP A 57 1.20 7.79 -25.66
C ASP A 57 1.96 7.63 -24.33
N LYS A 58 1.52 8.35 -23.30
CA LYS A 58 2.11 8.36 -21.95
C LYS A 58 1.10 7.88 -20.94
N VAL A 59 1.51 7.02 -20.03
CA VAL A 59 0.63 6.46 -19.00
C VAL A 59 1.28 6.42 -17.63
N ILE A 60 0.50 6.68 -16.60
CA ILE A 60 0.81 6.43 -15.21
C ILE A 60 -0.12 5.30 -14.74
N LEU A 61 0.45 4.17 -14.36
CA LEU A 61 -0.24 3.09 -13.68
C LEU A 61 0.00 3.24 -12.17
N LEU A 62 -1.03 3.59 -11.43
CA LEU A 62 -1.02 3.61 -9.98
C LEU A 62 -1.21 2.19 -9.46
N VAL A 63 -0.36 1.75 -8.55
CA VAL A 63 -0.45 0.41 -7.95
C VAL A 63 -0.63 0.55 -6.44
N ALA A 64 -1.82 0.19 -5.96
CA ALA A 64 -2.15 0.08 -4.54
C ALA A 64 -2.24 -1.39 -4.13
N PHE A 65 -2.11 -1.68 -2.83
CA PHE A 65 -2.44 -3.01 -2.31
C PHE A 65 -3.91 -3.35 -2.60
N GLY A 66 -4.78 -2.40 -2.36
CA GLY A 66 -6.22 -2.52 -2.45
C GLY A 66 -6.86 -2.47 -1.06
N SER A 67 -8.17 -2.64 -1.02
CA SER A 67 -8.96 -2.69 0.21
C SER A 67 -10.26 -3.44 0.00
N THR A 68 -10.88 -3.84 1.08
CA THR A 68 -12.24 -4.42 1.11
C THR A 68 -13.26 -3.42 1.65
N TRP A 69 -12.86 -2.18 1.91
CA TRP A 69 -13.67 -1.10 2.49
C TRP A 69 -14.10 -0.09 1.41
N GLU A 70 -15.37 0.29 1.38
CA GLU A 70 -15.91 1.23 0.37
C GLU A 70 -15.30 2.63 0.49
N GLN A 71 -15.05 3.09 1.71
CA GLN A 71 -14.33 4.34 1.98
C GLN A 71 -13.02 4.41 1.20
N ALA A 72 -12.28 3.29 1.16
CA ALA A 72 -11.04 3.20 0.41
C ALA A 72 -11.25 3.35 -1.10
N TYR A 73 -12.35 2.83 -1.65
CA TYR A 73 -12.66 2.99 -3.09
C TYR A 73 -12.88 4.46 -3.44
N ASP A 74 -13.63 5.19 -2.62
CA ASP A 74 -13.83 6.63 -2.80
C ASP A 74 -12.50 7.40 -2.69
N THR A 75 -11.61 6.96 -1.81
CA THR A 75 -10.27 7.53 -1.66
C THR A 75 -9.42 7.27 -2.90
N PHE A 76 -9.44 6.06 -3.45
CA PHE A 76 -8.74 5.77 -4.69
C PHE A 76 -9.27 6.57 -5.87
N ASP A 77 -10.57 6.79 -5.97
CA ASP A 77 -11.17 7.64 -7.00
C ASP A 77 -10.64 9.09 -6.89
N LYS A 78 -10.49 9.62 -5.65
CA LYS A 78 -9.85 10.92 -5.41
C LYS A 78 -8.37 10.92 -5.81
N VAL A 79 -7.62 9.87 -5.49
CA VAL A 79 -6.22 9.73 -5.91
C VAL A 79 -6.11 9.77 -7.44
N VAL A 80 -6.90 8.98 -8.15
CA VAL A 80 -6.92 8.97 -9.62
C VAL A 80 -7.26 10.35 -10.17
N ALA A 81 -8.29 11.02 -9.63
CA ALA A 81 -8.70 12.36 -10.07
C ALA A 81 -7.60 13.41 -9.86
N ASP A 82 -6.89 13.35 -8.71
CA ASP A 82 -5.77 14.24 -8.44
C ASP A 82 -4.61 14.00 -9.42
N TYR A 83 -4.29 12.74 -9.72
CA TYR A 83 -3.26 12.42 -10.72
C TYR A 83 -3.66 12.91 -12.11
N GLN A 84 -4.89 12.66 -12.55
CA GLN A 84 -5.39 13.14 -13.84
C GLN A 84 -5.30 14.67 -13.98
N SER A 85 -5.58 15.40 -12.90
CA SER A 85 -5.52 16.86 -12.89
C SER A 85 -4.08 17.42 -12.84
N ASN A 86 -3.14 16.70 -12.21
CA ASN A 86 -1.76 17.16 -12.00
C ASN A 86 -0.77 16.68 -13.08
N PHE A 87 -1.11 15.64 -13.84
CA PHE A 87 -0.27 15.07 -14.90
C PHE A 87 -0.95 15.20 -16.27
N SER A 88 -1.18 16.43 -16.70
CA SER A 88 -1.76 16.70 -18.01
C SER A 88 -0.97 16.03 -19.13
N GLY A 89 -1.66 15.39 -20.06
CA GLY A 89 -1.06 14.65 -21.16
C GLY A 89 -0.59 13.22 -20.82
N TRP A 90 -0.91 12.74 -19.63
CA TRP A 90 -0.74 11.35 -19.21
C TRP A 90 -2.10 10.71 -19.01
N ASP A 91 -2.29 9.50 -19.51
CA ASP A 91 -3.42 8.67 -19.10
C ASP A 91 -3.11 8.07 -17.73
N VAL A 92 -4.12 7.92 -16.88
CA VAL A 92 -3.95 7.43 -15.50
C VAL A 92 -4.89 6.26 -15.26
N TYR A 93 -4.32 5.14 -14.83
CA TYR A 93 -5.05 3.95 -14.43
C TYR A 93 -4.69 3.54 -13.01
N LEU A 94 -5.59 2.76 -12.38
CA LEU A 94 -5.40 2.22 -11.03
C LEU A 94 -5.46 0.70 -11.07
N SER A 95 -4.50 0.09 -10.38
CA SER A 95 -4.36 -1.36 -10.20
C SER A 95 -4.33 -1.71 -8.72
N PHE A 96 -4.85 -2.89 -8.37
CA PHE A 96 -4.66 -3.49 -7.04
C PHE A 96 -3.70 -4.67 -7.15
N SER A 97 -2.76 -4.81 -6.20
CA SER A 97 -1.82 -5.94 -6.16
C SER A 97 -2.33 -7.13 -5.34
N SER A 98 -3.33 -6.93 -4.48
CA SER A 98 -3.92 -7.99 -3.65
C SER A 98 -5.07 -8.70 -4.35
N ALA A 99 -4.92 -10.01 -4.62
CA ALA A 99 -5.97 -10.84 -5.17
C ALA A 99 -7.21 -10.91 -4.24
N ILE A 100 -7.00 -10.88 -2.92
CA ILE A 100 -8.09 -10.87 -1.93
C ILE A 100 -8.92 -9.60 -2.10
N CYS A 101 -8.29 -8.44 -2.15
CA CYS A 101 -8.98 -7.16 -2.32
C CYS A 101 -9.72 -7.09 -3.66
N ILE A 102 -9.11 -7.59 -4.73
CA ILE A 102 -9.73 -7.65 -6.06
C ILE A 102 -10.99 -8.54 -6.04
N ASN A 103 -10.91 -9.72 -5.45
CA ASN A 103 -12.02 -10.67 -5.40
C ASN A 103 -13.16 -10.14 -4.52
N ASN A 104 -12.86 -9.60 -3.36
CA ASN A 104 -13.85 -9.01 -2.46
C ASN A 104 -14.55 -7.79 -3.08
N ALA A 105 -13.82 -6.93 -3.80
CA ALA A 105 -14.41 -5.80 -4.50
C ALA A 105 -15.41 -6.26 -5.58
N ARG A 106 -15.09 -7.34 -6.31
CA ARG A 106 -15.98 -7.93 -7.31
C ARG A 106 -17.19 -8.62 -6.69
N ALA A 107 -17.01 -9.29 -5.56
CA ALA A 107 -18.11 -9.97 -4.87
C ALA A 107 -19.16 -8.97 -4.36
N GLY A 108 -18.75 -7.78 -3.96
CA GLY A 108 -19.63 -6.72 -3.50
C GLY A 108 -20.37 -7.08 -2.22
N GLU A 109 -19.74 -7.80 -1.29
CA GLU A 109 -20.42 -8.34 -0.10
C GLU A 109 -21.07 -7.26 0.76
N ASN A 110 -20.47 -6.07 0.87
CA ASN A 110 -21.00 -4.97 1.68
C ASN A 110 -21.13 -3.65 0.90
N VAL A 111 -20.78 -3.64 -0.37
CA VAL A 111 -20.70 -2.45 -1.23
C VAL A 111 -21.08 -2.83 -2.65
N ALA A 112 -21.40 -1.86 -3.50
CA ALA A 112 -21.65 -2.12 -4.91
C ALA A 112 -20.40 -2.79 -5.53
N PRO A 113 -20.55 -3.89 -6.29
CA PRO A 113 -19.44 -4.56 -6.94
C PRO A 113 -18.61 -3.59 -7.77
N LYS A 114 -17.28 -3.65 -7.62
CA LYS A 114 -16.33 -2.81 -8.36
C LYS A 114 -15.22 -3.68 -8.93
N ASP A 115 -14.98 -3.56 -10.22
CA ASP A 115 -13.97 -4.35 -10.91
C ASP A 115 -12.60 -3.65 -10.79
N TYR A 116 -11.69 -4.30 -10.08
CA TYR A 116 -10.27 -3.99 -10.08
C TYR A 116 -9.49 -5.13 -10.72
N TYR A 117 -8.33 -4.82 -11.25
CA TYR A 117 -7.44 -5.77 -11.91
C TYR A 117 -6.01 -5.58 -11.43
N ASP A 118 -5.24 -6.67 -11.47
CA ASP A 118 -3.84 -6.66 -11.04
C ASP A 118 -2.91 -5.94 -12.05
N PRO A 119 -1.67 -5.64 -11.65
CA PRO A 119 -0.73 -4.95 -12.50
C PRO A 119 -0.37 -5.71 -13.79
N GLU A 120 -0.43 -7.05 -13.81
CA GLU A 120 -0.13 -7.84 -15.00
C GLU A 120 -1.15 -7.57 -16.11
N HIS A 121 -2.45 -7.61 -15.79
CA HIS A 121 -3.51 -7.29 -16.76
C HIS A 121 -3.38 -5.86 -17.31
N TRP A 122 -3.08 -4.89 -16.45
CA TRP A 122 -2.92 -3.50 -16.87
C TRP A 122 -1.69 -3.29 -17.72
N LEU A 123 -0.52 -3.82 -17.33
CA LEU A 123 0.74 -3.68 -18.09
C LEU A 123 0.62 -4.35 -19.44
N THR A 124 -0.01 -5.52 -19.53
CA THR A 124 -0.28 -6.19 -20.82
C THR A 124 -1.18 -5.32 -21.70
N ALA A 125 -2.26 -4.76 -21.18
CA ALA A 125 -3.15 -3.88 -21.96
C ALA A 125 -2.45 -2.58 -22.39
N ILE A 126 -1.64 -1.97 -21.53
CA ILE A 126 -0.83 -0.79 -21.81
C ILE A 126 0.16 -1.07 -22.93
N GLY A 127 0.85 -2.21 -22.89
CA GLY A 127 1.78 -2.63 -23.93
C GLY A 127 1.07 -2.88 -25.26
N LEU A 128 -0.01 -3.64 -25.28
CA LEU A 128 -0.80 -3.92 -26.48
C LEU A 128 -1.40 -2.65 -27.10
N ALA A 129 -1.77 -1.67 -26.28
CA ALA A 129 -2.22 -0.36 -26.75
C ALA A 129 -1.09 0.54 -27.28
N GLY A 130 0.18 0.11 -27.15
CA GLY A 130 1.34 0.77 -27.72
C GLY A 130 1.73 2.07 -27.03
N TYR A 131 1.58 2.18 -25.71
CA TYR A 131 2.10 3.32 -24.95
C TYR A 131 3.63 3.38 -25.07
N LYS A 132 4.17 4.61 -25.14
CA LYS A 132 5.59 4.89 -25.37
C LYS A 132 6.34 5.26 -24.10
N GLN A 133 5.67 5.89 -23.14
CA GLN A 133 6.24 6.24 -21.85
C GLN A 133 5.34 5.69 -20.75
N ILE A 134 5.91 4.91 -19.85
CA ILE A 134 5.18 4.17 -18.82
C ILE A 134 5.79 4.46 -17.47
N VAL A 135 5.00 5.00 -16.57
CA VAL A 135 5.35 5.17 -15.16
C VAL A 135 4.47 4.25 -14.34
N VAL A 136 5.06 3.38 -13.54
CA VAL A 136 4.34 2.57 -12.57
C VAL A 136 4.59 3.16 -11.19
N GLN A 137 3.59 3.84 -10.63
CA GLN A 137 3.71 4.50 -9.33
C GLN A 137 3.18 3.61 -8.22
N SER A 138 4.06 3.21 -7.32
CA SER A 138 3.67 2.53 -6.08
C SER A 138 2.97 3.49 -5.13
N LEU A 139 1.82 3.09 -4.60
CA LEU A 139 1.09 3.80 -3.55
C LEU A 139 1.32 3.18 -2.15
N GLN A 140 2.33 2.33 -1.98
CA GLN A 140 2.75 1.81 -0.69
C GLN A 140 3.43 2.89 0.16
N VAL A 141 3.52 2.65 1.47
CA VAL A 141 4.12 3.60 2.41
C VAL A 141 5.63 3.45 2.48
N ILE A 142 6.12 2.22 2.54
CA ILE A 142 7.55 1.90 2.64
C ILE A 142 7.99 0.96 1.50
N PRO A 143 9.28 0.88 1.18
CA PRO A 143 9.82 -0.09 0.23
C PRO A 143 9.87 -1.49 0.88
N GLY A 144 8.71 -2.14 1.03
CA GLY A 144 8.55 -3.48 1.56
C GLY A 144 8.24 -4.53 0.50
N GLU A 145 7.69 -5.68 0.93
CA GLU A 145 7.36 -6.81 0.06
C GLU A 145 6.42 -6.42 -1.09
N GLU A 146 5.41 -5.62 -0.82
CA GLU A 146 4.45 -5.19 -1.84
C GLU A 146 5.11 -4.34 -2.94
N TYR A 147 6.01 -3.43 -2.54
CA TYR A 147 6.80 -2.66 -3.51
C TYR A 147 7.73 -3.55 -4.32
N ARG A 148 8.36 -4.55 -3.68
CA ARG A 148 9.20 -5.54 -4.34
C ARG A 148 8.42 -6.29 -5.42
N ARG A 149 7.18 -6.72 -5.11
CA ARG A 149 6.31 -7.40 -6.10
C ARG A 149 5.98 -6.50 -7.29
N VAL A 150 5.70 -5.22 -7.05
CA VAL A 150 5.44 -4.27 -8.15
C VAL A 150 6.67 -4.16 -9.05
N ARG A 151 7.85 -3.90 -8.48
CA ARG A 151 9.07 -3.63 -9.24
C ARG A 151 9.72 -4.89 -9.81
N ASP A 152 9.94 -5.90 -8.97
CA ASP A 152 10.81 -7.05 -9.29
C ASP A 152 10.01 -8.26 -9.79
N SER A 153 8.68 -8.17 -9.82
CA SER A 153 7.83 -9.16 -10.46
C SER A 153 7.06 -8.53 -11.62
N TYR A 154 5.97 -7.80 -11.37
CA TYR A 154 5.10 -7.31 -12.45
C TYR A 154 5.82 -6.46 -13.50
N VAL A 155 6.58 -5.45 -13.09
CA VAL A 155 7.27 -4.57 -14.04
C VAL A 155 8.43 -5.27 -14.69
N LYS A 156 9.18 -6.10 -13.96
CA LYS A 156 10.27 -6.90 -14.51
C LYS A 156 9.77 -7.93 -15.53
N ASP A 157 8.67 -8.63 -15.24
CA ASP A 157 8.08 -9.59 -16.18
C ASP A 157 7.57 -8.90 -17.45
N PHE A 158 6.96 -7.72 -17.33
CA PHE A 158 6.58 -6.88 -18.46
C PHE A 158 7.79 -6.49 -19.31
N MET A 159 8.86 -5.97 -18.69
CA MET A 159 10.08 -5.55 -19.39
C MET A 159 10.81 -6.72 -20.05
N ASN A 160 10.74 -7.91 -19.50
CA ASN A 160 11.30 -9.13 -20.07
C ASN A 160 10.40 -9.75 -21.16
N ASN A 161 9.22 -9.18 -21.43
CA ASN A 161 8.22 -9.74 -22.33
C ASN A 161 7.94 -11.23 -22.04
N ARG A 162 7.80 -11.56 -20.76
CA ARG A 162 7.76 -12.95 -20.24
C ARG A 162 6.71 -13.81 -20.94
N ASN A 163 5.55 -13.23 -21.23
CA ASN A 163 4.44 -13.93 -21.88
C ASN A 163 4.52 -13.86 -23.42
N SER A 164 5.56 -13.24 -23.98
CA SER A 164 5.71 -13.04 -25.43
C SER A 164 4.53 -12.27 -26.08
N ASP A 165 3.88 -11.39 -25.31
CA ASP A 165 2.73 -10.61 -25.79
C ASP A 165 3.12 -9.50 -26.76
N PHE A 166 4.38 -9.10 -26.78
CA PHE A 166 4.85 -7.89 -27.48
C PHE A 166 5.86 -8.24 -28.56
N THR A 167 5.87 -7.44 -29.62
CA THR A 167 6.86 -7.53 -30.68
C THR A 167 8.21 -6.92 -30.24
N ASP A 168 9.32 -7.43 -30.77
CA ASP A 168 10.68 -6.88 -30.55
C ASP A 168 10.74 -5.38 -30.88
N ALA A 169 10.04 -4.96 -31.91
CA ALA A 169 9.97 -3.56 -32.30
C ALA A 169 9.32 -2.68 -31.23
N TYR A 170 8.26 -3.18 -30.58
CA TYR A 170 7.64 -2.48 -29.46
C TYR A 170 8.57 -2.45 -28.27
N MET A 171 9.12 -3.60 -27.86
CA MET A 171 10.05 -3.67 -26.72
C MET A 171 11.23 -2.72 -26.90
N LYS A 172 11.84 -2.71 -28.09
CA LYS A 172 12.89 -1.73 -28.42
C LYS A 172 12.42 -0.28 -28.34
N SER A 173 11.15 0.00 -28.66
CA SER A 173 10.61 1.36 -28.62
C SER A 173 10.37 1.91 -27.21
N ILE A 174 10.27 1.03 -26.22
CA ILE A 174 10.09 1.38 -24.79
C ILE A 174 11.37 1.21 -23.97
N ASP A 175 12.50 0.87 -24.63
CA ASP A 175 13.78 0.82 -23.93
C ASP A 175 14.07 2.15 -23.25
N ARG A 176 14.35 2.12 -21.93
CA ARG A 176 14.52 3.30 -21.08
C ARG A 176 13.30 4.24 -21.03
N GLN A 177 12.12 3.75 -21.40
CA GLN A 177 10.87 4.52 -21.35
C GLN A 177 9.89 3.97 -20.31
N VAL A 178 10.36 3.10 -19.42
CA VAL A 178 9.60 2.54 -18.30
C VAL A 178 10.34 2.84 -17.00
N VAL A 179 9.62 3.36 -16.01
CA VAL A 179 10.16 3.69 -14.69
C VAL A 179 9.18 3.28 -13.60
N VAL A 180 9.71 3.02 -12.40
CA VAL A 180 8.92 2.74 -11.20
C VAL A 180 9.12 3.89 -10.23
N GLY A 181 8.01 4.51 -9.84
CA GLY A 181 7.99 5.52 -8.77
C GLY A 181 8.10 4.87 -7.39
N THR A 182 8.88 5.49 -6.53
CA THR A 182 9.13 4.99 -5.17
C THR A 182 7.89 5.10 -4.27
N PRO A 183 7.79 4.28 -3.21
CA PRO A 183 6.76 4.42 -2.18
C PRO A 183 6.92 5.73 -1.41
N LEU A 184 5.97 6.03 -0.51
CA LEU A 184 5.87 7.31 0.18
C LEU A 184 7.11 7.67 1.01
N MET A 185 7.70 6.67 1.67
CA MET A 185 8.93 6.82 2.48
C MET A 185 10.01 5.89 1.93
N ALA A 186 10.61 6.23 0.80
CA ALA A 186 11.71 5.48 0.22
C ALA A 186 13.05 5.82 0.90
N GLU A 187 13.22 7.07 1.30
CA GLU A 187 14.45 7.60 1.87
C GLU A 187 14.19 8.35 3.19
N LEU A 188 15.28 8.71 3.92
CA LEU A 188 15.18 9.50 5.16
C LEU A 188 14.51 10.86 4.92
N SER A 189 14.82 11.52 3.82
CA SER A 189 14.22 12.80 3.46
C SER A 189 12.69 12.72 3.32
N ASP A 190 12.17 11.59 2.85
CA ASP A 190 10.74 11.37 2.71
C ASP A 190 10.04 11.24 4.06
N ALA A 191 10.68 10.51 5.01
CA ALA A 191 10.19 10.41 6.37
C ALA A 191 10.12 11.79 7.05
N VAL A 192 11.13 12.64 6.86
CA VAL A 192 11.15 14.02 7.35
C VAL A 192 10.05 14.86 6.70
N ASN A 193 9.88 14.75 5.38
CA ASN A 193 8.83 15.48 4.64
C ASN A 193 7.42 15.04 5.08
N LEU A 194 7.23 13.73 5.32
CA LEU A 194 5.97 13.20 5.81
C LEU A 194 5.69 13.69 7.24
N ALA A 195 6.67 13.68 8.14
CA ALA A 195 6.53 14.22 9.50
C ALA A 195 6.06 15.68 9.48
N GLN A 196 6.71 16.52 8.68
CA GLN A 196 6.33 17.92 8.52
C GLN A 196 4.94 18.10 7.91
N THR A 197 4.55 17.21 7.01
CA THR A 197 3.24 17.23 6.37
C THR A 197 2.15 16.82 7.35
N LEU A 198 2.33 15.72 8.07
CA LEU A 198 1.38 15.23 9.07
C LEU A 198 1.17 16.25 10.20
N ASN A 199 2.24 16.86 10.70
CA ASN A 199 2.13 17.88 11.76
C ASN A 199 1.38 19.16 11.31
N LYS A 200 1.18 19.36 10.02
CA LYS A 200 0.39 20.50 9.47
C LYS A 200 -1.08 20.14 9.28
N GLU A 201 -1.44 18.85 9.26
CA GLU A 201 -2.83 18.42 9.19
C GLU A 201 -3.58 18.88 10.45
N SER A 202 -4.77 19.43 10.27
CA SER A 202 -5.49 20.12 11.36
C SER A 202 -5.87 19.20 12.51
N ASP A 203 -6.25 17.96 12.22
CA ASP A 203 -6.60 16.92 13.18
C ASP A 203 -5.38 16.45 13.98
N VAL A 204 -4.26 16.15 13.30
CA VAL A 204 -3.00 15.73 13.93
C VAL A 204 -2.46 16.85 14.83
N LYS A 205 -2.47 18.09 14.32
CA LYS A 205 -2.02 19.26 15.08
C LYS A 205 -2.89 19.53 16.32
N ALA A 206 -4.20 19.35 16.20
CA ALA A 206 -5.10 19.49 17.34
C ALA A 206 -4.87 18.39 18.38
N ALA A 207 -4.69 17.15 17.93
CA ALA A 207 -4.48 16.00 18.79
C ALA A 207 -3.18 16.13 19.63
N VAL A 208 -2.06 16.49 19.01
CA VAL A 208 -0.78 16.63 19.72
C VAL A 208 -0.76 17.78 20.75
N GLN A 209 -1.64 18.76 20.61
CA GLN A 209 -1.84 19.82 21.61
C GLN A 209 -2.64 19.34 22.82
N GLN A 210 -3.36 18.24 22.73
CA GLN A 210 -4.21 17.69 23.76
C GLN A 210 -3.57 16.48 24.47
N GLY A 211 -2.62 15.81 23.86
CA GLY A 211 -1.99 14.64 24.43
C GLY A 211 -1.06 13.91 23.46
N ILE A 212 -0.99 12.61 23.63
CA ILE A 212 -0.18 11.72 22.83
C ILE A 212 -0.83 11.55 21.44
N VAL A 213 0.00 11.51 20.41
CA VAL A 213 -0.37 11.06 19.07
C VAL A 213 0.43 9.82 18.73
N ALA A 214 -0.26 8.72 18.49
CA ALA A 214 0.36 7.47 18.09
C ALA A 214 -0.10 7.07 16.68
N PHE A 215 0.88 6.90 15.78
CA PHE A 215 0.66 6.45 14.42
C PHE A 215 0.89 4.94 14.32
N MET A 216 -0.06 4.22 13.75
CA MET A 216 0.04 2.79 13.48
C MET A 216 0.28 2.53 11.99
N GLY A 217 1.48 2.07 11.65
CA GLY A 217 1.85 1.56 10.33
C GLY A 217 1.64 0.06 10.21
N HIS A 218 1.89 -0.47 9.00
CA HIS A 218 1.87 -1.92 8.79
C HIS A 218 3.18 -2.56 9.27
N GLY A 219 4.29 -2.13 8.72
CA GLY A 219 5.59 -2.79 8.89
C GLY A 219 5.76 -4.00 7.98
N ASN A 220 6.96 -4.60 8.01
CA ASN A 220 7.22 -5.90 7.42
C ASN A 220 7.72 -6.83 8.52
N PRO A 221 7.27 -8.10 8.58
CA PRO A 221 7.83 -9.10 9.47
C PRO A 221 9.32 -9.29 9.22
N GLU A 222 10.05 -9.80 10.23
CA GLU A 222 11.45 -10.17 10.07
C GLU A 222 11.61 -11.14 8.88
N GLY A 223 12.63 -10.92 8.07
CA GLY A 223 12.91 -11.69 6.86
C GLY A 223 12.15 -11.25 5.60
N TYR A 224 11.19 -10.34 5.71
CA TYR A 224 10.45 -9.77 4.57
C TYR A 224 10.78 -8.30 4.29
N ASP A 225 11.69 -7.71 5.06
CA ASP A 225 12.15 -6.32 4.86
C ASP A 225 13.26 -6.23 3.81
N TYR A 226 12.97 -6.64 2.59
CA TYR A 226 13.93 -6.84 1.49
C TYR A 226 14.73 -5.60 1.11
N TYR A 227 14.21 -4.40 1.39
CA TYR A 227 14.85 -3.12 1.05
C TYR A 227 15.21 -2.30 2.27
N GLY A 228 15.13 -2.89 3.48
CA GLY A 228 15.35 -2.16 4.72
C GLY A 228 14.31 -1.05 4.92
N GLY A 229 13.06 -1.30 4.52
CA GLY A 229 11.99 -0.30 4.58
C GLY A 229 11.50 0.00 5.99
N ASN A 230 11.60 -0.97 6.90
CA ASN A 230 11.13 -0.83 8.28
C ASN A 230 11.79 0.33 9.04
N ILE A 231 13.06 0.63 8.76
CA ILE A 231 13.76 1.77 9.38
C ILE A 231 13.02 3.09 9.15
N ARG A 232 12.20 3.20 8.11
CA ARG A 232 11.48 4.44 7.79
C ARG A 232 10.47 4.82 8.86
N TYR A 233 9.88 3.85 9.57
CA TYR A 233 9.00 4.12 10.70
C TYR A 233 9.76 4.77 11.86
N LEU A 234 10.96 4.28 12.17
CA LEU A 234 11.81 4.85 13.23
C LEU A 234 12.30 6.25 12.84
N GLN A 235 12.65 6.46 11.57
CA GLN A 235 13.07 7.76 11.07
C GLN A 235 11.90 8.77 11.07
N LEU A 236 10.68 8.32 10.77
CA LEU A 236 9.49 9.14 10.86
C LEU A 236 9.21 9.53 12.32
N GLU A 237 9.28 8.58 13.25
CA GLU A 237 9.11 8.86 14.68
C GLU A 237 10.14 9.90 15.15
N ASN A 238 11.41 9.70 14.85
CA ASN A 238 12.44 10.66 15.17
C ASN A 238 12.12 12.07 14.65
N ALA A 239 11.74 12.18 13.38
CA ALA A 239 11.43 13.46 12.77
C ALA A 239 10.18 14.13 13.38
N LEU A 240 9.18 13.33 13.77
CA LEU A 240 7.99 13.81 14.49
C LEU A 240 8.35 14.24 15.93
N ARG A 241 9.20 13.49 16.62
CA ARG A 241 9.63 13.78 18.00
C ARG A 241 10.53 15.01 18.11
N GLU A 242 11.24 15.38 17.05
CA GLU A 242 11.90 16.69 16.94
C GLU A 242 10.89 17.86 16.96
N ILE A 243 9.63 17.62 16.56
CA ILE A 243 8.56 18.62 16.59
C ILE A 243 7.87 18.63 17.95
N SER A 244 7.48 17.45 18.45
CA SER A 244 6.89 17.25 19.78
C SER A 244 7.23 15.86 20.32
N LYS A 245 7.58 15.78 21.60
CA LYS A 245 7.83 14.52 22.31
C LYS A 245 6.57 13.63 22.46
N ASP A 246 5.40 14.17 22.16
CA ASP A 246 4.13 13.48 22.27
C ASP A 246 3.81 12.63 21.04
N TYR A 247 4.67 12.59 20.02
CA TYR A 247 4.52 11.73 18.85
C TYR A 247 5.20 10.37 19.06
N TYR A 248 4.49 9.31 18.68
CA TYR A 248 4.97 7.93 18.66
C TYR A 248 4.56 7.24 17.36
N VAL A 249 5.38 6.30 16.91
CA VAL A 249 5.10 5.48 15.72
C VAL A 249 5.31 4.02 16.07
N GLY A 250 4.34 3.19 15.75
CA GLY A 250 4.48 1.75 15.83
C GLY A 250 3.83 1.06 14.63
N THR A 251 3.80 -0.24 14.64
CA THR A 251 3.31 -1.05 13.52
C THR A 251 2.56 -2.29 14.02
N VAL A 252 1.94 -3.02 13.10
CA VAL A 252 1.30 -4.31 13.40
C VAL A 252 2.21 -5.50 13.12
N ASP A 253 3.18 -5.39 12.20
CA ASP A 253 3.97 -6.53 11.71
C ASP A 253 5.49 -6.39 11.87
N MET A 254 6.01 -5.24 12.26
CA MET A 254 7.44 -5.07 12.51
C MET A 254 7.75 -5.36 13.98
N ASP A 255 8.64 -6.30 14.25
CA ASP A 255 9.10 -6.64 15.60
C ASP A 255 9.62 -5.40 16.35
N ASP A 256 9.45 -5.38 17.66
CA ASP A 256 9.85 -4.28 18.57
C ASP A 256 9.11 -2.94 18.35
N THR A 257 8.03 -2.92 17.56
CA THR A 257 7.21 -1.71 17.31
C THR A 257 5.71 -1.92 17.49
N TYR A 258 5.30 -3.03 18.10
CA TYR A 258 3.90 -3.31 18.43
C TYR A 258 3.33 -2.32 19.46
N ALA A 259 2.01 -2.30 19.64
CA ALA A 259 1.35 -1.44 20.62
C ALA A 259 1.99 -1.49 22.02
N ALA A 260 2.36 -2.69 22.49
CA ALA A 260 3.02 -2.86 23.80
C ALA A 260 4.39 -2.16 23.86
N ASN A 261 5.16 -2.19 22.79
CA ASN A 261 6.44 -1.48 22.71
C ASN A 261 6.21 0.05 22.72
N VAL A 262 5.22 0.54 21.97
CA VAL A 262 4.86 1.98 22.00
C VAL A 262 4.47 2.42 23.41
N LEU A 263 3.72 1.60 24.15
CA LEU A 263 3.36 1.88 25.55
C LEU A 263 4.60 1.88 26.46
N ASP A 264 5.57 1.01 26.21
CA ASP A 264 6.86 0.99 26.91
C ASP A 264 7.67 2.27 26.62
N HIS A 265 7.68 2.75 25.39
CA HIS A 265 8.31 4.03 25.03
C HIS A 265 7.62 5.22 25.71
N ILE A 266 6.28 5.23 25.78
CA ILE A 266 5.51 6.24 26.52
C ILE A 266 5.87 6.20 28.00
N ALA A 267 6.12 5.03 28.56
CA ALA A 267 6.55 4.87 29.95
C ALA A 267 8.05 5.24 30.19
N GLY A 268 8.78 5.59 29.13
CA GLY A 268 10.19 6.02 29.22
C GLY A 268 11.16 4.85 29.24
N LYS A 269 10.80 3.69 28.69
CA LYS A 269 11.75 2.58 28.49
C LYS A 269 12.48 2.76 27.18
N ASP A 270 13.79 2.58 27.23
CA ASP A 270 14.67 2.59 26.06
C ASP A 270 14.33 1.42 25.13
N ALA A 271 14.52 1.62 23.83
CA ALA A 271 14.32 0.61 22.80
C ALA A 271 15.63 0.34 22.05
N GLN A 272 15.77 -0.89 21.58
CA GLN A 272 16.83 -1.30 20.67
C GLN A 272 16.20 -1.93 19.42
N TYR A 273 16.57 -1.38 18.27
CA TYR A 273 16.11 -1.88 16.98
C TYR A 273 17.28 -2.43 16.19
N PHE A 274 17.02 -3.38 15.30
CA PHE A 274 18.03 -3.93 14.43
C PHE A 274 17.75 -3.57 12.98
N VAL A 275 18.77 -3.06 12.28
CA VAL A 275 18.76 -2.81 10.85
C VAL A 275 19.90 -3.61 10.24
N GLY A 276 19.60 -4.79 9.73
CA GLY A 276 20.58 -5.82 9.46
C GLY A 276 21.34 -6.15 10.76
N ASP A 277 22.67 -6.16 10.73
CA ASP A 277 23.51 -6.45 11.91
C ASP A 277 23.75 -5.22 12.82
N ARG A 278 23.18 -4.07 12.49
CA ARG A 278 23.40 -2.82 13.23
C ARG A 278 22.30 -2.60 14.26
N ALA A 279 22.67 -2.52 15.53
CA ALA A 279 21.78 -2.07 16.60
C ALA A 279 21.63 -0.53 16.57
N ILE A 280 20.41 -0.06 16.75
CA ILE A 280 20.05 1.36 16.93
C ILE A 280 19.37 1.46 18.28
N GLU A 281 19.98 2.20 19.20
CA GLU A 281 19.40 2.46 20.51
C GLU A 281 18.64 3.80 20.48
N VAL A 282 17.44 3.81 21.04
CA VAL A 282 16.60 5.00 21.15
C VAL A 282 16.18 5.13 22.61
N SER A 283 16.45 6.29 23.19
CA SER A 283 16.03 6.60 24.56
C SER A 283 14.76 7.41 24.61
N TYR A 284 13.88 7.05 25.53
CA TYR A 284 12.61 7.71 25.75
C TYR A 284 12.51 8.27 27.16
N GLU A 285 11.97 9.48 27.28
CA GLU A 285 11.60 10.07 28.56
C GLU A 285 10.14 9.72 28.88
N PRO A 286 9.80 9.44 30.14
CA PRO A 286 8.41 9.15 30.51
C PRO A 286 7.46 10.27 30.11
N ASN A 287 6.37 9.93 29.43
CA ASN A 287 5.33 10.87 29.06
C ASN A 287 4.20 10.83 30.12
N SER A 288 3.87 11.98 30.67
CA SER A 288 2.84 12.08 31.71
C SER A 288 1.41 12.26 31.18
N ASN A 289 1.23 12.46 29.89
CA ASN A 289 -0.07 12.60 29.26
C ASN A 289 -0.89 11.30 29.43
N LYS A 290 -2.18 11.46 29.69
CA LYS A 290 -3.12 10.36 29.93
C LYS A 290 -4.19 10.24 28.86
N THR A 291 -4.04 10.98 27.77
CA THR A 291 -4.91 10.90 26.59
C THR A 291 -4.05 10.67 25.35
N ALA A 292 -4.54 9.88 24.43
CA ALA A 292 -3.91 9.62 23.15
C ALA A 292 -4.92 9.64 22.01
N GLN A 293 -4.51 10.16 20.87
CA GLN A 293 -5.21 9.98 19.59
C GLN A 293 -4.42 9.02 18.72
N LEU A 294 -5.08 7.98 18.24
CA LEU A 294 -4.53 6.99 17.33
C LEU A 294 -4.76 7.40 15.87
N PHE A 295 -3.75 7.28 15.03
CA PHE A 295 -3.83 7.59 13.60
C PHE A 295 -3.28 6.46 12.76
N VAL A 296 -3.87 6.25 11.59
CA VAL A 296 -3.42 5.27 10.61
C VAL A 296 -2.23 5.83 9.81
N LEU A 297 -1.16 5.07 9.76
CA LEU A 297 0.03 5.32 8.93
C LEU A 297 0.11 4.28 7.79
N MET A 298 -1.02 4.04 7.15
CA MET A 298 -1.17 3.19 5.98
C MET A 298 -1.78 3.99 4.85
N SER A 299 -1.56 3.58 3.60
CA SER A 299 -2.13 4.29 2.44
C SER A 299 -3.64 4.49 2.59
N ILE A 300 -4.31 3.49 3.11
CA ILE A 300 -5.77 3.45 3.29
C ILE A 300 -6.08 2.85 4.65
N ALA A 301 -7.14 3.30 5.30
CA ALA A 301 -7.70 2.65 6.45
C ALA A 301 -8.49 1.41 6.00
N GLY A 302 -7.91 0.24 6.19
CA GLY A 302 -8.49 -1.07 5.91
C GLY A 302 -8.73 -1.88 7.17
N ASP A 303 -8.69 -3.21 7.06
CA ASP A 303 -8.96 -4.12 8.17
C ASP A 303 -8.05 -3.86 9.38
N HIS A 304 -6.73 -3.64 9.19
CA HIS A 304 -5.82 -3.32 10.30
C HIS A 304 -6.20 -2.03 11.05
N ALA A 305 -6.66 -1.00 10.33
CA ALA A 305 -7.06 0.24 10.98
C ALA A 305 -8.33 0.07 11.83
N HIS A 306 -9.25 -0.75 11.36
CA HIS A 306 -10.53 -0.94 12.02
C HIS A 306 -10.48 -2.03 13.10
N ASN A 307 -9.68 -3.07 12.91
CA ASN A 307 -9.56 -4.18 13.85
C ASN A 307 -8.37 -3.97 14.80
N ASP A 308 -7.12 -4.02 14.31
CA ASP A 308 -5.93 -4.01 15.16
C ASP A 308 -5.70 -2.65 15.85
N MET A 309 -6.14 -1.53 15.23
CA MET A 309 -6.01 -0.22 15.89
C MET A 309 -7.21 0.13 16.74
N ALA A 310 -8.41 -0.01 16.21
CA ALA A 310 -9.56 0.74 16.75
C ALA A 310 -10.70 -0.12 17.32
N ASP A 311 -10.64 -1.44 17.26
CA ASP A 311 -11.71 -2.30 17.75
C ASP A 311 -11.74 -2.34 19.31
N PRO A 312 -12.80 -1.83 19.96
CA PRO A 312 -12.93 -1.86 21.40
C PRO A 312 -13.29 -3.25 21.95
N GLU A 313 -13.74 -4.18 21.10
CA GLU A 313 -14.08 -5.55 21.50
C GLU A 313 -12.88 -6.50 21.41
N ASP A 314 -11.81 -6.08 20.71
CA ASP A 314 -10.54 -6.80 20.65
C ASP A 314 -9.61 -6.33 21.79
N GLU A 315 -9.30 -7.24 22.71
CA GLU A 315 -8.39 -6.97 23.85
C GLU A 315 -6.95 -6.68 23.40
N GLU A 316 -6.54 -7.11 22.19
CA GLU A 316 -5.22 -6.92 21.61
C GLU A 316 -5.15 -5.67 20.72
N SER A 317 -6.26 -4.98 20.46
CA SER A 317 -6.27 -3.74 19.68
C SER A 317 -5.49 -2.63 20.39
N TRP A 318 -4.92 -1.71 19.61
CA TRP A 318 -4.24 -0.53 20.17
C TRP A 318 -5.16 0.26 21.11
N TYR A 319 -6.41 0.43 20.72
CA TYR A 319 -7.44 1.06 21.55
C TYR A 319 -7.54 0.42 22.93
N SER A 320 -7.72 -0.90 22.98
CA SER A 320 -7.87 -1.64 24.24
C SER A 320 -6.61 -1.63 25.08
N LEU A 321 -5.44 -1.81 24.46
CA LEU A 321 -4.15 -1.81 25.15
C LEU A 321 -3.80 -0.45 25.75
N PHE A 322 -4.02 0.65 25.04
CA PHE A 322 -3.79 2.01 25.54
C PHE A 322 -4.72 2.32 26.72
N ASN A 323 -6.02 2.02 26.61
CA ASN A 323 -6.96 2.21 27.71
C ASN A 323 -6.62 1.35 28.93
N ALA A 324 -6.21 0.09 28.74
CA ALA A 324 -5.76 -0.79 29.82
C ALA A 324 -4.50 -0.25 30.53
N ALA A 325 -3.62 0.45 29.80
CA ALA A 325 -2.45 1.14 30.36
C ALA A 325 -2.80 2.47 31.04
N GLY A 326 -4.07 2.86 31.08
CA GLY A 326 -4.54 4.12 31.69
C GLY A 326 -4.30 5.35 30.83
N ILE A 327 -4.12 5.16 29.53
CA ILE A 327 -4.03 6.23 28.52
C ILE A 327 -5.35 6.21 27.76
N GLN A 328 -6.24 7.15 28.06
CA GLN A 328 -7.56 7.23 27.45
C GLN A 328 -7.40 7.55 25.95
N THR A 329 -7.90 6.66 25.11
CA THR A 329 -8.01 6.87 23.68
C THR A 329 -9.46 7.12 23.30
N GLU A 330 -9.70 8.12 22.45
CA GLU A 330 -11.01 8.23 21.80
C GLU A 330 -11.07 7.15 20.71
N ALA A 331 -12.08 6.29 20.83
CA ALA A 331 -12.42 5.40 19.74
C ALA A 331 -13.13 6.24 18.68
N TYR A 332 -12.67 6.11 17.44
CA TYR A 332 -13.66 6.17 16.38
C TYR A 332 -14.70 5.09 16.73
N GLU A 333 -16.00 5.41 16.79
CA GLU A 333 -17.03 4.38 17.00
C GLU A 333 -16.97 3.36 15.86
N THR A 334 -16.09 2.40 16.01
CA THR A 334 -15.79 1.39 15.02
C THR A 334 -16.46 0.07 15.40
N GLY A 335 -17.69 0.10 15.76
CA GLY A 335 -18.45 -1.13 15.68
C GLY A 335 -18.37 -1.63 14.24
N PHE A 336 -18.13 -2.89 14.03
CA PHE A 336 -18.14 -3.68 12.79
C PHE A 336 -18.16 -2.89 11.46
N LYS A 337 -17.52 -3.42 10.45
CA LYS A 337 -17.44 -2.93 9.04
C LYS A 337 -18.71 -2.23 8.54
N GLU A 338 -19.88 -2.75 8.93
CA GLU A 338 -21.18 -2.18 8.58
C GLU A 338 -21.54 -0.87 9.32
N ALA A 339 -21.12 -0.71 10.57
CA ALA A 339 -21.39 0.51 11.33
C ALA A 339 -20.50 1.66 10.87
N CYS A 340 -19.21 1.42 10.68
CA CYS A 340 -18.27 2.39 10.08
C CYS A 340 -18.74 2.84 8.69
N TRP A 341 -19.25 1.91 7.91
CA TRP A 341 -19.81 2.17 6.61
C TRP A 341 -21.02 3.10 6.65
N LYS A 342 -21.98 2.84 7.54
CA LYS A 342 -23.15 3.71 7.73
C LYS A 342 -22.72 5.10 8.17
N GLN A 343 -21.75 5.21 9.05
CA GLN A 343 -21.21 6.47 9.55
C GLN A 343 -20.53 7.27 8.42
N TYR A 344 -19.67 6.64 7.64
CA TYR A 344 -19.05 7.26 6.47
C TYR A 344 -20.09 7.80 5.47
N LYS A 345 -21.09 6.98 5.09
CA LYS A 345 -22.16 7.38 4.16
C LYS A 345 -23.05 8.49 4.69
N SER A 346 -23.21 8.60 6.00
CA SER A 346 -23.97 9.71 6.62
C SER A 346 -23.13 10.99 6.81
N GLY A 347 -21.84 10.99 6.42
CA GLY A 347 -20.92 12.10 6.65
C GLY A 347 -20.43 12.20 8.09
N GLY A 348 -20.51 11.10 8.85
CA GLY A 348 -19.96 11.01 10.20
C GLY A 348 -18.44 10.86 10.23
N GLU A 349 -17.89 10.75 11.41
CA GLU A 349 -16.45 10.53 11.61
C GLU A 349 -16.05 9.16 11.06
N TYR A 350 -14.88 9.10 10.48
CA TYR A 350 -14.27 7.88 9.93
C TYR A 350 -12.76 7.93 10.12
N ILE A 351 -12.10 6.77 10.08
CA ILE A 351 -10.65 6.69 10.23
C ILE A 351 -10.00 7.08 8.90
N PRO A 352 -9.25 8.20 8.81
CA PRO A 352 -8.58 8.59 7.57
C PRO A 352 -7.26 7.83 7.40
N GLY A 353 -7.07 7.22 6.23
CA GLY A 353 -5.76 6.76 5.78
C GLY A 353 -4.92 7.92 5.21
N LEU A 354 -3.66 7.64 4.89
CA LEU A 354 -2.73 8.65 4.36
C LEU A 354 -3.19 9.20 3.01
N ALA A 355 -3.75 8.37 2.13
CA ALA A 355 -4.22 8.79 0.81
C ALA A 355 -5.47 9.67 0.85
N GLU A 356 -6.18 9.77 1.96
CA GLU A 356 -7.27 10.71 2.14
C GLU A 356 -6.78 12.15 2.35
N ARG A 357 -5.53 12.31 2.79
CA ARG A 357 -4.87 13.59 3.03
C ARG A 357 -4.29 14.15 1.74
N SER A 358 -4.85 15.24 1.25
CA SER A 358 -4.42 15.83 -0.03
C SER A 358 -2.95 16.25 -0.03
N ALA A 359 -2.43 16.69 1.12
CA ALA A 359 -1.03 17.04 1.27
C ALA A 359 -0.10 15.81 1.16
N VAL A 360 -0.52 14.65 1.67
CA VAL A 360 0.23 13.40 1.56
C VAL A 360 0.18 12.87 0.11
N ARG A 361 -0.97 12.94 -0.58
CA ARG A 361 -1.04 12.57 -2.01
C ARG A 361 -0.05 13.35 -2.86
N LYS A 362 0.24 14.61 -2.52
CA LYS A 362 1.27 15.42 -3.22
C LYS A 362 2.67 14.85 -3.08
N LEU A 363 2.99 14.18 -1.96
CA LEU A 363 4.29 13.51 -1.78
C LEU A 363 4.44 12.36 -2.78
N TRP A 364 3.45 11.46 -2.91
CA TRP A 364 3.47 10.44 -3.98
C TRP A 364 3.57 11.04 -5.39
N MET A 365 2.85 12.13 -5.65
CA MET A 365 2.96 12.81 -6.94
C MET A 365 4.34 13.42 -7.19
N ASN A 366 5.10 13.80 -6.15
CA ASN A 366 6.49 14.23 -6.31
C ASN A 366 7.37 13.05 -6.72
N HIS A 367 7.22 11.89 -6.08
CA HIS A 367 7.93 10.65 -6.50
C HIS A 367 7.61 10.26 -7.96
N THR A 368 6.36 10.46 -8.38
CA THR A 368 5.98 10.27 -9.79
C THR A 368 6.71 11.25 -10.71
N ARG A 369 6.87 12.52 -10.33
CA ARG A 369 7.63 13.50 -11.13
C ARG A 369 9.11 13.15 -11.19
N GLU A 370 9.68 12.69 -10.09
CA GLU A 370 11.05 12.20 -10.04
C GLU A 370 11.25 10.98 -10.92
N ALA A 371 10.31 10.04 -10.92
CA ALA A 371 10.31 8.89 -11.82
C ALA A 371 10.22 9.33 -13.30
N ILE A 372 9.32 10.26 -13.62
CA ILE A 372 9.20 10.82 -14.98
C ILE A 372 10.52 11.44 -15.46
N ALA A 373 11.24 12.13 -14.58
CA ALA A 373 12.53 12.74 -14.92
C ALA A 373 13.63 11.73 -15.31
N LYS A 374 13.47 10.46 -14.93
CA LYS A 374 14.39 9.36 -15.26
C LYS A 374 14.12 8.74 -16.64
N LEU A 375 12.97 9.00 -17.26
CA LEU A 375 12.65 8.46 -18.58
C LEU A 375 13.69 8.89 -19.63
N GLY A 376 14.14 7.92 -20.43
CA GLY A 376 15.17 8.13 -21.45
C GLY A 376 16.60 8.24 -20.90
N THR A 377 16.81 8.08 -19.59
CA THR A 377 18.14 8.08 -18.97
C THR A 377 18.61 6.66 -18.63
N ASP A 378 19.85 6.53 -18.14
CA ASP A 378 20.39 5.25 -17.68
C ASP A 378 19.74 4.76 -16.35
N GLU A 379 18.97 5.63 -15.68
CA GLU A 379 18.22 5.26 -14.48
C GLU A 379 16.84 4.63 -14.78
N ALA A 380 16.37 4.73 -16.02
CA ALA A 380 15.17 4.04 -16.47
C ALA A 380 15.44 2.55 -16.73
N LEU A 381 14.38 1.75 -16.77
CA LEU A 381 14.49 0.32 -17.02
C LEU A 381 14.85 0.05 -18.47
N SER A 382 15.84 -0.84 -18.68
CA SER A 382 16.26 -1.28 -20.01
C SER A 382 15.55 -2.58 -20.38
N THR A 383 15.21 -2.71 -21.66
CA THR A 383 14.75 -3.99 -22.23
C THR A 383 15.96 -4.91 -22.45
N PRO A 384 15.80 -6.24 -22.26
CA PRO A 384 16.88 -7.17 -22.55
C PRO A 384 17.33 -7.08 -24.01
N THR A 385 18.65 -7.10 -24.23
CA THR A 385 19.23 -7.02 -25.58
C THR A 385 19.25 -8.36 -26.33
N THR A 386 18.97 -9.44 -25.62
CA THR A 386 18.91 -10.82 -26.15
C THR A 386 17.67 -11.50 -25.65
N ALA A 387 17.01 -12.29 -26.51
CA ALA A 387 15.98 -13.21 -26.06
C ALA A 387 16.56 -14.12 -24.95
N PRO A 388 15.76 -14.53 -23.93
CA PRO A 388 16.22 -15.52 -22.97
C PRO A 388 16.71 -16.74 -23.75
N GLU A 389 17.93 -17.20 -23.48
CA GLU A 389 18.36 -18.52 -23.95
C GLU A 389 17.41 -19.55 -23.36
N GLU A 390 16.82 -20.39 -24.20
CA GLU A 390 15.86 -21.45 -23.88
C GLU A 390 16.41 -22.51 -22.90
#